data_d690b67609baec9e35ff105b7bb03e40
#
_entry.id   d690b67609baec9e35ff105b7bb03e40
#
_cell.length_a   1.000
_cell.length_b   1.000
_cell.length_c   1.000
_cell.angle_alpha   90.00
_cell.angle_beta   90.00
_cell.angle_gamma   90.00
#
_symmetry.space_group_name_H-M   'P 1'
#
loop_
_entity.id
_entity.type
_entity.pdbx_description
1 polymer ?
#
loop_
_entity_poly.entity_id
_entity_poly.type
_entity_poly.pdbx_seq_one_letter_code
_entity_poly.pdbx_strand_id
1 'polypeptide(L)'
;MRLTKTTKILLTASSLWYFGEGLFGPLFAIYAEKIGGDLLDITWAWAFYLVTTGVFYFIIGKYFNHSAYKKHVMIAGYGLNALLTFGYMFVSNPKELFLLQIGLGIAEALSAPIWDSLFASNMEDTENTFHWSLASGHTHFVSGIAIAIGGLIIILLACGVNLQIV
;
A
#
# COMPACT_ATOMS: atom_id res chain seq x y z
N MET A 1 -9.27 -27.74 -7.46
CA MET A 1 -8.71 -26.72 -6.58
C MET A 1 -9.75 -25.66 -6.26
N ARG A 2 -10.22 -25.54 -5.03
CA ARG A 2 -11.28 -24.59 -4.67
C ARG A 2 -10.76 -23.61 -3.62
N LEU A 3 -10.51 -22.38 -4.03
CA LEU A 3 -10.22 -21.30 -3.07
C LEU A 3 -11.43 -21.07 -2.17
N THR A 4 -11.18 -20.92 -0.87
CA THR A 4 -12.24 -20.60 0.10
C THR A 4 -12.85 -19.22 -0.20
N LYS A 5 -14.07 -18.97 0.26
CA LYS A 5 -14.70 -17.66 0.12
C LYS A 5 -13.85 -16.55 0.77
N THR A 6 -13.25 -16.84 1.92
CA THR A 6 -12.38 -15.90 2.63
C THR A 6 -11.13 -15.58 1.80
N THR A 7 -10.45 -16.58 1.25
CA THR A 7 -9.28 -16.38 0.38
C THR A 7 -9.59 -15.49 -0.82
N LYS A 8 -10.73 -15.72 -1.48
CA LYS A 8 -11.17 -14.88 -2.62
C LYS A 8 -11.39 -13.43 -2.22
N ILE A 9 -12.05 -13.19 -1.07
CA ILE A 9 -12.27 -11.84 -0.55
C ILE A 9 -10.93 -11.16 -0.24
N LEU A 10 -10.01 -11.86 0.42
CA LEU A 10 -8.69 -11.32 0.75
C LEU A 10 -7.90 -10.95 -0.51
N LEU A 11 -7.88 -11.82 -1.52
CA LEU A 11 -7.22 -11.55 -2.81
C LEU A 11 -7.86 -10.36 -3.54
N THR A 12 -9.18 -10.27 -3.58
CA THR A 12 -9.86 -9.14 -4.23
C THR A 12 -9.61 -7.82 -3.51
N ALA A 13 -9.62 -7.83 -2.17
CA ALA A 13 -9.33 -6.64 -1.38
C ALA A 13 -7.88 -6.19 -1.57
N SER A 14 -6.92 -7.11 -1.58
CA SER A 14 -5.53 -6.79 -1.86
C SER A 14 -5.31 -6.29 -3.29
N SER A 15 -6.10 -6.76 -4.29
CA SER A 15 -6.04 -6.19 -5.65
C SER A 15 -6.34 -4.71 -5.66
N LEU A 16 -7.39 -4.28 -4.97
CA LEU A 16 -7.77 -2.86 -4.91
C LEU A 16 -6.69 -2.03 -4.25
N TRP A 17 -6.09 -2.56 -3.18
CA TRP A 17 -4.98 -1.92 -2.48
C TRP A 17 -3.77 -1.73 -3.41
N TYR A 18 -3.23 -2.81 -3.96
CA TYR A 18 -2.04 -2.79 -4.82
C TYR A 18 -2.28 -2.05 -6.15
N PHE A 19 -3.51 -2.01 -6.62
CA PHE A 19 -3.87 -1.18 -7.76
C PHE A 19 -3.75 0.31 -7.43
N GLY A 20 -4.28 0.75 -6.29
CA GLY A 20 -4.16 2.13 -5.84
C GLY A 20 -2.71 2.54 -5.59
N GLU A 21 -1.95 1.70 -4.90
CA GLU A 21 -0.53 1.91 -4.63
C GLU A 21 0.29 2.00 -5.92
N GLY A 22 0.04 1.07 -6.85
CA GLY A 22 0.72 1.05 -8.15
C GLY A 22 0.42 2.28 -9.00
N LEU A 23 -0.82 2.79 -8.98
CA LEU A 23 -1.17 4.04 -9.66
C LEU A 23 -0.42 5.25 -9.09
N PHE A 24 -0.27 5.29 -7.76
CA PHE A 24 0.35 6.42 -7.07
C PHE A 24 1.88 6.37 -7.15
N GLY A 25 2.50 5.19 -7.25
CA GLY A 25 3.95 5.00 -7.24
C GLY A 25 4.71 5.94 -8.19
N PRO A 26 4.41 5.97 -9.50
CA PRO A 26 5.05 6.89 -10.45
C PRO A 26 4.80 8.38 -10.16
N LEU A 27 3.67 8.70 -9.52
CA LEU A 27 3.27 10.07 -9.20
C LEU A 27 3.97 10.59 -7.93
N PHE A 28 4.45 9.71 -7.06
CA PHE A 28 4.98 10.07 -5.75
C PHE A 28 6.19 11.01 -5.84
N ALA A 29 7.15 10.71 -6.73
CA ALA A 29 8.34 11.56 -6.91
C ALA A 29 7.97 12.95 -7.43
N ILE A 30 7.09 13.01 -8.45
CA ILE A 30 6.61 14.29 -9.02
C ILE A 30 5.85 15.10 -7.96
N TYR A 31 5.06 14.42 -7.14
CA TYR A 31 4.35 15.05 -6.04
C TYR A 31 5.30 15.62 -4.99
N ALA A 32 6.31 14.85 -4.56
CA ALA A 32 7.28 15.29 -3.58
C ALA A 32 8.08 16.51 -4.05
N GLU A 33 8.48 16.55 -5.33
CA GLU A 33 9.11 17.73 -5.93
C GLU A 33 8.18 18.95 -5.94
N LYS A 34 6.90 18.77 -6.25
CA LYS A 34 5.92 19.87 -6.28
C LYS A 34 5.71 20.55 -4.93
N ILE A 35 5.86 19.84 -3.82
CA ILE A 35 5.78 20.38 -2.46
C ILE A 35 7.12 20.93 -1.96
N GLY A 36 8.10 21.10 -2.85
CA GLY A 36 9.42 21.66 -2.55
C GLY A 36 10.42 20.67 -1.97
N GLY A 37 10.16 19.36 -2.07
CA GLY A 37 11.10 18.31 -1.70
C GLY A 37 12.16 18.05 -2.76
N ASP A 38 13.30 17.60 -2.32
CA ASP A 38 14.38 17.11 -3.16
C ASP A 38 14.47 15.57 -3.17
N LEU A 39 15.46 15.02 -3.86
CA LEU A 39 15.68 13.56 -3.92
C LEU A 39 15.96 12.97 -2.53
N LEU A 40 16.60 13.72 -1.66
CA LEU A 40 16.90 13.28 -0.30
C LEU A 40 15.63 13.24 0.56
N ASP A 41 14.73 14.21 0.40
CA ASP A 41 13.42 14.22 1.05
C ASP A 41 12.55 13.02 0.63
N ILE A 42 12.56 12.68 -0.66
CA ILE A 42 11.89 11.47 -1.16
C ILE A 42 12.45 10.23 -0.48
N THR A 43 13.78 10.13 -0.40
CA THR A 43 14.47 9.00 0.24
C THR A 43 14.14 8.90 1.73
N TRP A 44 14.15 10.00 2.46
CA TRP A 44 13.78 10.02 3.88
C TRP A 44 12.31 9.70 4.10
N ALA A 45 11.41 10.18 3.24
CA ALA A 45 9.99 9.85 3.31
C ALA A 45 9.76 8.33 3.24
N TRP A 46 10.39 7.64 2.29
CA TRP A 46 10.37 6.18 2.19
C TRP A 46 11.00 5.49 3.40
N ALA A 47 12.14 6.00 3.88
CA ALA A 47 12.81 5.44 5.05
C ALA A 47 11.92 5.53 6.31
N PHE A 48 11.27 6.66 6.56
CA PHE A 48 10.33 6.81 7.68
C PHE A 48 9.15 5.83 7.58
N TYR A 49 8.57 5.68 6.39
CA TYR A 49 7.52 4.69 6.15
C TYR A 49 8.00 3.27 6.49
N LEU A 50 9.10 2.83 5.89
CA LEU A 50 9.59 1.45 6.05
C LEU A 50 10.03 1.15 7.48
N VAL A 51 10.76 2.06 8.13
CA VAL A 51 11.21 1.89 9.52
C VAL A 51 10.01 1.83 10.46
N THR A 52 9.04 2.72 10.29
CA THR A 52 7.81 2.73 11.08
C THR A 52 7.03 1.43 10.89
N THR A 53 6.82 1.04 9.66
CA THR A 53 6.15 -0.23 9.31
C THR A 53 6.84 -1.41 9.98
N GLY A 54 8.15 -1.52 9.85
CA GLY A 54 8.93 -2.61 10.45
C GLY A 54 8.82 -2.66 11.98
N VAL A 55 8.96 -1.52 12.66
CA VAL A 55 8.81 -1.46 14.13
C VAL A 55 7.41 -1.88 14.55
N PHE A 56 6.38 -1.36 13.90
CA PHE A 56 4.99 -1.68 14.25
C PHE A 56 4.59 -3.10 13.86
N TYR A 57 5.21 -3.72 12.86
CA TYR A 57 5.00 -5.15 12.56
C TYR A 57 5.33 -6.03 13.77
N PHE A 58 6.46 -5.78 14.45
CA PHE A 58 6.82 -6.51 15.66
C PHE A 58 5.80 -6.30 16.79
N ILE A 59 5.35 -5.05 16.97
CA ILE A 59 4.37 -4.70 17.99
C ILE A 59 3.04 -5.40 17.71
N ILE A 60 2.49 -5.24 16.51
CA ILE A 60 1.21 -5.83 16.10
C ILE A 60 1.27 -7.36 16.15
N GLY A 61 2.34 -7.98 15.62
CA GLY A 61 2.53 -9.41 15.65
C GLY A 61 2.51 -9.96 17.09
N LYS A 62 3.17 -9.27 18.02
CA LYS A 62 3.21 -9.69 19.43
C LYS A 62 1.85 -9.58 20.11
N TYR A 63 1.14 -8.46 19.95
CA TYR A 63 -0.08 -8.19 20.73
C TYR A 63 -1.35 -8.79 20.11
N PHE A 64 -1.38 -8.97 18.79
CA PHE A 64 -2.58 -9.44 18.10
C PHE A 64 -2.51 -10.87 17.60
N ASN A 65 -1.43 -11.62 17.87
CA ASN A 65 -1.27 -12.99 17.39
C ASN A 65 -2.45 -13.92 17.76
N HIS A 66 -2.98 -13.82 18.97
CA HIS A 66 -4.12 -14.62 19.46
C HIS A 66 -5.41 -13.84 19.66
N SER A 67 -5.48 -12.60 19.14
CA SER A 67 -6.64 -11.73 19.37
C SER A 67 -7.84 -12.17 18.51
N ALA A 68 -9.02 -12.22 19.13
CA ALA A 68 -10.30 -12.40 18.44
C ALA A 68 -10.65 -11.19 17.55
N TYR A 69 -10.00 -10.06 17.77
CA TYR A 69 -10.27 -8.78 17.07
C TYR A 69 -9.40 -8.57 15.82
N LYS A 70 -8.61 -9.56 15.38
CA LYS A 70 -7.72 -9.45 14.21
C LYS A 70 -8.39 -8.78 13.00
N LYS A 71 -9.57 -9.24 12.62
CA LYS A 71 -10.29 -8.70 11.45
C LYS A 71 -10.63 -7.22 11.61
N HIS A 72 -11.02 -6.79 12.80
CA HIS A 72 -11.36 -5.38 13.06
C HIS A 72 -10.12 -4.50 13.01
N VAL A 73 -8.98 -4.98 13.54
CA VAL A 73 -7.70 -4.26 13.47
C VAL A 73 -7.23 -4.12 12.03
N MET A 74 -7.33 -5.18 11.23
CA MET A 74 -7.01 -5.14 9.79
C MET A 74 -7.90 -4.13 9.04
N ILE A 75 -9.21 -4.15 9.30
CA ILE A 75 -10.16 -3.21 8.66
C ILE A 75 -9.84 -1.77 9.10
N ALA A 76 -9.53 -1.55 10.38
CA ALA A 76 -9.13 -0.24 10.87
C ALA A 76 -7.82 0.24 10.22
N GLY A 77 -6.84 -0.66 10.01
CA GLY A 77 -5.60 -0.37 9.29
C GLY A 77 -5.85 0.08 7.85
N TYR A 78 -6.66 -0.67 7.10
CA TYR A 78 -7.04 -0.28 5.74
C TYR A 78 -7.84 1.03 5.70
N GLY A 79 -8.76 1.23 6.66
CA GLY A 79 -9.50 2.48 6.77
C GLY A 79 -8.61 3.67 7.09
N LEU A 80 -7.65 3.49 8.01
CA LEU A 80 -6.67 4.52 8.35
C LEU A 80 -5.78 4.86 7.15
N ASN A 81 -5.32 3.83 6.40
CA ASN A 81 -4.54 4.05 5.20
C ASN A 81 -5.32 4.85 4.15
N ALA A 82 -6.57 4.48 3.88
CA ALA A 82 -7.42 5.22 2.96
C ALA A 82 -7.59 6.69 3.41
N LEU A 83 -7.83 6.93 4.70
CA LEU A 83 -7.94 8.27 5.25
C LEU A 83 -6.65 9.07 5.09
N LEU A 84 -5.50 8.47 5.42
CA LEU A 84 -4.20 9.12 5.31
C LEU A 84 -3.79 9.35 3.84
N THR A 85 -4.21 8.49 2.92
CA THR A 85 -4.01 8.71 1.49
C THR A 85 -4.68 10.01 1.01
N PHE A 86 -5.86 10.34 1.52
CA PHE A 86 -6.43 11.67 1.29
C PHE A 86 -5.61 12.80 1.92
N GLY A 87 -4.82 12.49 2.94
CA GLY A 87 -3.89 13.44 3.59
C GLY A 87 -2.88 14.05 2.62
N TYR A 88 -2.49 13.33 1.56
CA TYR A 88 -1.61 13.89 0.51
C TYR A 88 -2.16 15.19 -0.11
N MET A 89 -3.49 15.38 -0.13
CA MET A 89 -4.10 16.61 -0.65
C MET A 89 -3.81 17.85 0.20
N PHE A 90 -3.41 17.67 1.45
CA PHE A 90 -3.19 18.74 2.43
C PHE A 90 -1.71 18.98 2.74
N VAL A 91 -0.84 18.08 2.33
CA VAL A 91 0.61 18.19 2.54
C VAL A 91 1.18 19.26 1.62
N SER A 92 1.88 20.22 2.21
CA SER A 92 2.42 21.39 1.50
C SER A 92 3.96 21.48 1.56
N ASN A 93 4.61 20.62 2.35
CA ASN A 93 6.06 20.65 2.53
C ASN A 93 6.61 19.25 2.92
N PRO A 94 7.92 19.00 2.76
CA PRO A 94 8.52 17.70 3.05
C PRO A 94 8.34 17.21 4.50
N LYS A 95 8.30 18.10 5.49
CA LYS A 95 8.11 17.70 6.90
C LYS A 95 6.73 17.10 7.14
N GLU A 96 5.72 17.67 6.55
CA GLU A 96 4.35 17.13 6.61
C GLU A 96 4.27 15.79 5.86
N LEU A 97 5.02 15.65 4.75
CA LEU A 97 5.13 14.38 4.05
C LEU A 97 5.73 13.29 4.96
N PHE A 98 6.80 13.60 5.73
CA PHE A 98 7.39 12.63 6.66
C PHE A 98 6.40 12.17 7.73
N LEU A 99 5.61 13.09 8.29
CA LEU A 99 4.57 12.74 9.27
C LEU A 99 3.48 11.86 8.64
N LEU A 100 3.08 12.17 7.41
CA LEU A 100 2.12 11.36 6.68
C LEU A 100 2.65 9.95 6.41
N GLN A 101 3.92 9.81 6.02
CA GLN A 101 4.56 8.52 5.79
C GLN A 101 4.69 7.67 7.06
N ILE A 102 4.95 8.28 8.20
CA ILE A 102 4.91 7.59 9.51
C ILE A 102 3.49 7.04 9.76
N GLY A 103 2.47 7.86 9.54
CA GLY A 103 1.07 7.44 9.68
C GLY A 103 0.70 6.28 8.76
N LEU A 104 1.10 6.36 7.49
CA LEU A 104 0.89 5.29 6.50
C LEU A 104 1.62 4.00 6.90
N GLY A 105 2.84 4.10 7.44
CA GLY A 105 3.58 2.94 7.96
C GLY A 105 2.88 2.26 9.13
N ILE A 106 2.25 3.03 10.03
CA ILE A 106 1.41 2.48 11.10
C ILE A 106 0.17 1.78 10.53
N ALA A 107 -0.50 2.40 9.57
CA ALA A 107 -1.70 1.85 8.92
C ALA A 107 -1.40 0.54 8.20
N GLU A 108 -0.28 0.46 7.50
CA GLU A 108 0.24 -0.76 6.87
C GLU A 108 0.47 -1.86 7.91
N ALA A 109 1.14 -1.53 9.00
CA ALA A 109 1.45 -2.48 10.07
C ALA A 109 0.21 -3.04 10.78
N LEU A 110 -0.89 -2.28 10.83
CA LEU A 110 -2.16 -2.76 11.36
C LEU A 110 -2.85 -3.75 10.42
N SER A 111 -2.57 -3.72 9.13
CA SER A 111 -3.28 -4.52 8.14
C SER A 111 -2.49 -5.71 7.61
N ALA A 112 -1.27 -5.52 7.13
CA ALA A 112 -0.55 -6.55 6.38
C ALA A 112 -0.23 -7.82 7.18
N PRO A 113 0.35 -7.80 8.40
CA PRO A 113 0.66 -9.04 9.11
C PRO A 113 -0.60 -9.81 9.52
N ILE A 114 -1.72 -9.11 9.72
CA ILE A 114 -3.00 -9.75 10.03
C ILE A 114 -3.60 -10.36 8.76
N TRP A 115 -3.48 -9.69 7.61
CA TRP A 115 -3.87 -10.25 6.32
C TRP A 115 -3.12 -11.55 6.04
N ASP A 116 -1.79 -11.56 6.20
CA ASP A 116 -0.95 -12.74 6.03
C ASP A 116 -1.39 -13.89 6.95
N SER A 117 -1.66 -13.59 8.22
CA SER A 117 -2.14 -14.57 9.20
C SER A 117 -3.51 -15.15 8.82
N LEU A 118 -4.44 -14.32 8.34
CA LEU A 118 -5.76 -14.75 7.90
C LEU A 118 -5.68 -15.54 6.58
N PHE A 119 -4.83 -15.14 5.67
CA PHE A 119 -4.59 -15.85 4.42
C PHE A 119 -4.02 -17.24 4.71
N ALA A 120 -2.95 -17.33 5.51
CA ALA A 120 -2.34 -18.59 5.92
C ALA A 120 -3.32 -19.54 6.61
N SER A 121 -4.19 -19.04 7.48
CA SER A 121 -5.17 -19.87 8.18
C SER A 121 -6.31 -20.43 7.30
N ASN A 122 -6.40 -19.97 6.05
CA ASN A 122 -7.39 -20.44 5.07
C ASN A 122 -6.76 -21.24 3.91
N MET A 123 -5.49 -21.60 4.03
CA MET A 123 -4.80 -22.49 3.08
C MET A 123 -4.96 -23.95 3.47
N GLU A 124 -4.95 -24.83 2.46
CA GLU A 124 -4.82 -26.28 2.66
C GLU A 124 -3.33 -26.63 2.79
N ASP A 125 -2.95 -27.43 3.78
CA ASP A 125 -1.55 -27.75 4.10
C ASP A 125 -0.77 -28.36 2.93
N THR A 126 -1.46 -29.07 2.03
CA THR A 126 -0.84 -29.72 0.87
C THR A 126 -0.51 -28.80 -0.29
N GLU A 127 -1.01 -27.54 -0.31
CA GLU A 127 -0.91 -26.63 -1.44
C GLU A 127 -0.35 -25.23 -1.07
N ASN A 128 0.38 -25.13 0.03
CA ASN A 128 0.90 -23.88 0.57
C ASN A 128 1.69 -23.06 -0.45
N THR A 129 2.62 -23.69 -1.18
CA THR A 129 3.45 -22.99 -2.19
C THR A 129 2.59 -22.38 -3.27
N PHE A 130 1.56 -23.10 -3.74
CA PHE A 130 0.68 -22.57 -4.78
C PHE A 130 -0.13 -21.36 -4.30
N HIS A 131 -0.69 -21.42 -3.09
CA HIS A 131 -1.47 -20.32 -2.53
C HIS A 131 -0.62 -19.05 -2.36
N TRP A 132 0.60 -19.18 -1.85
CA TRP A 132 1.52 -18.06 -1.74
C TRP A 132 1.98 -17.53 -3.10
N SER A 133 2.24 -18.42 -4.08
CA SER A 133 2.56 -18.01 -5.45
C SER A 133 1.40 -17.29 -6.12
N LEU A 134 0.17 -17.74 -5.88
CA LEU A 134 -1.04 -17.07 -6.38
C LEU A 134 -1.18 -15.67 -5.78
N ALA A 135 -1.02 -15.53 -4.47
CA ALA A 135 -1.12 -14.24 -3.79
C ALA A 135 -0.04 -13.27 -4.28
N SER A 136 1.23 -13.71 -4.31
CA SER A 136 2.34 -12.86 -4.76
C SER A 136 2.26 -12.54 -6.26
N GLY A 137 1.99 -13.53 -7.09
CA GLY A 137 1.87 -13.32 -8.55
C GLY A 137 0.74 -12.37 -8.91
N HIS A 138 -0.41 -12.53 -8.26
CA HIS A 138 -1.55 -11.65 -8.41
C HIS A 138 -1.22 -10.19 -7.99
N THR A 139 -0.56 -10.00 -6.85
CA THR A 139 -0.10 -8.69 -6.38
C THR A 139 0.81 -8.01 -7.41
N HIS A 140 1.85 -8.70 -7.87
CA HIS A 140 2.78 -8.15 -8.86
C HIS A 140 2.10 -7.84 -10.20
N PHE A 141 1.18 -8.69 -10.63
CA PHE A 141 0.43 -8.48 -11.88
C PHE A 141 -0.44 -7.23 -11.81
N VAL A 142 -1.21 -7.07 -10.72
CA VAL A 142 -2.08 -5.91 -10.51
C VAL A 142 -1.26 -4.63 -10.38
N SER A 143 -0.18 -4.66 -9.58
CA SER A 143 0.73 -3.50 -9.43
C SER A 143 1.38 -3.11 -10.75
N GLY A 144 1.84 -4.08 -11.54
CA GLY A 144 2.45 -3.81 -12.84
C GLY A 144 1.50 -3.10 -13.81
N ILE A 145 0.25 -3.56 -13.89
CA ILE A 145 -0.79 -2.89 -14.69
C ILE A 145 -1.05 -1.48 -14.17
N ALA A 146 -1.19 -1.31 -12.86
CA ALA A 146 -1.47 -0.03 -12.24
C ALA A 146 -0.32 0.98 -12.48
N ILE A 147 0.93 0.56 -12.32
CA ILE A 147 2.12 1.38 -12.63
C ILE A 147 2.13 1.82 -14.10
N ALA A 148 1.83 0.91 -15.03
CA ALA A 148 1.75 1.24 -16.45
C ALA A 148 0.66 2.29 -16.74
N ILE A 149 -0.52 2.12 -16.13
CA ILE A 149 -1.62 3.09 -16.23
C ILE A 149 -1.20 4.44 -15.61
N GLY A 150 -0.59 4.45 -14.42
CA GLY A 150 -0.08 5.65 -13.77
C GLY A 150 0.93 6.40 -14.64
N GLY A 151 1.87 5.68 -15.27
CA GLY A 151 2.82 6.25 -16.23
C GLY A 151 2.15 6.87 -17.46
N LEU A 152 1.13 6.20 -18.02
CA LEU A 152 0.35 6.76 -19.15
C LEU A 152 -0.40 8.05 -18.76
N ILE A 153 -0.97 8.10 -17.55
CA ILE A 153 -1.64 9.30 -17.03
C ILE A 153 -0.64 10.47 -16.97
N ILE A 154 0.59 10.24 -16.49
CA ILE A 154 1.63 11.27 -16.44
C ILE A 154 1.93 11.80 -17.84
N ILE A 155 2.11 10.92 -18.83
CA ILE A 155 2.40 11.31 -20.22
C ILE A 155 1.25 12.15 -20.78
N LEU A 156 0.01 11.72 -20.59
CA LEU A 156 -1.16 12.45 -21.09
C LEU A 156 -1.30 13.84 -20.45
N LEU A 157 -1.05 13.96 -19.15
CA LEU A 157 -1.06 15.23 -18.44
C LEU A 157 0.06 16.16 -18.92
N ALA A 158 1.26 15.63 -19.14
CA ALA A 158 2.40 16.39 -19.64
C ALA A 158 2.16 16.87 -21.09
N CYS A 159 1.60 16.03 -21.97
CA CYS A 159 1.23 16.40 -23.33
C CYS A 159 0.08 17.43 -23.35
N GLY A 160 -0.92 17.29 -22.48
CA GLY A 160 -2.05 18.22 -22.38
C GLY A 160 -1.64 19.62 -21.92
N VAL A 161 -0.66 19.72 -21.02
CA VAL A 161 -0.10 21.02 -20.59
C VAL A 161 0.66 21.71 -21.72
N ASN A 162 1.38 20.97 -22.56
CA ASN A 162 2.09 21.55 -23.72
C ASN A 162 1.16 22.05 -24.83
N LEU A 163 -0.08 21.54 -24.93
CA LEU A 163 -1.07 22.01 -25.90
C LEU A 163 -1.76 23.34 -25.51
N GLN A 164 -1.62 23.75 -24.23
CA GLN A 164 -2.18 25.04 -23.76
C GLN A 164 -1.20 26.22 -23.84
N ILE A 165 0.05 25.97 -24.29
CA ILE A 165 1.10 27.00 -24.41
C ILE A 165 1.34 27.40 -25.89
N VAL A 166 0.59 26.83 -26.85
CA VAL A 166 0.54 27.21 -28.26
C VAL A 166 -0.77 27.90 -28.56
#